data_7db0036927b1ab8434bbccf1aeb90683
#
_entry.id   7db0036927b1ab8434bbccf1aeb90683
#
_cell.length_a   1.000
_cell.length_b   1.000
_cell.length_c   1.000
_cell.angle_alpha   90.00
_cell.angle_beta   90.00
_cell.angle_gamma   90.00
#
_symmetry.space_group_name_H-M   'P 1'
#
loop_
_entity.id
_entity.type
_entity.pdbx_description
1 polymer ?
#
loop_
_entity_poly.entity_id
_entity_poly.type
_entity_poly.pdbx_seq_one_letter_code
_entity_poly.pdbx_strand_id
1 'polypeptide(L)'
;MGVLATGLSYGPPVLRDATVDASLVSELQAAQEDQRDIISVVPGEGDVLGVWVYNGDTYAFRNKSGSVTAGMYKSTSTGWEEVDLGTALNFDGTTTAGEPTPGDTGTPTTIVGAAGAQGDLAGIAYHGLWETGAAGTMVLTNVTGTFVDNENLTMPLLAFDNGSIEISEGDTITGASSGKTAIVTSVRVNSGVWDDSDVVGYISVKDNSGTWTNSEAININGVQHALVNGASEPTAVTIAKADGTQYEQTLNPGGLYEFVTYNFRGETAGITMYGVNTVDKGFSWDGTVFIKQPTGMAVDTPEHIAAHQLHLFYSYPNGSIQHSSIAYPNQWSVVTGAAELNVGDNVSGFSTEVNNVMSIFTRNNAYMLYGTSSADWDLRQFHAGAGAIAYTLQKMD
;
A
#
# COMPACT_ATOMS: atom_id res chain seq x y z
N MET A 1 20.02 10.14 -27.15
CA MET A 1 18.67 10.66 -27.39
C MET A 1 18.42 12.09 -26.89
N GLY A 2 19.14 12.61 -25.93
CA GLY A 2 18.94 13.97 -25.41
C GLY A 2 19.43 15.13 -26.29
N VAL A 3 20.10 14.86 -27.38
CA VAL A 3 20.76 15.92 -28.20
C VAL A 3 19.85 16.51 -29.28
N LEU A 4 18.80 15.83 -29.69
CA LEU A 4 17.88 16.30 -30.74
C LEU A 4 16.80 17.28 -30.23
N ALA A 5 16.43 17.21 -28.94
CA ALA A 5 15.43 18.10 -28.37
C ALA A 5 15.97 19.51 -27.97
N THR A 6 17.27 19.65 -27.75
CA THR A 6 17.90 20.91 -27.34
C THR A 6 18.28 21.83 -28.48
N GLY A 7 18.12 21.39 -29.76
CA GLY A 7 18.46 22.18 -30.95
C GLY A 7 17.33 23.05 -31.53
N LEU A 8 16.09 22.92 -31.00
CA LEU A 8 14.98 23.76 -31.43
C LEU A 8 14.95 25.06 -30.61
N SER A 9 15.88 25.96 -30.92
CA SER A 9 15.81 27.33 -30.43
C SER A 9 14.70 28.07 -31.17
N TYR A 10 13.70 28.57 -30.40
CA TYR A 10 12.74 29.57 -30.88
C TYR A 10 13.45 30.94 -30.97
N GLY A 11 14.40 31.06 -31.93
CA GLY A 11 14.95 32.35 -32.36
C GLY A 11 14.07 32.99 -33.42
N PRO A 12 14.18 34.30 -33.67
CA PRO A 12 13.51 34.94 -34.79
C PRO A 12 13.83 34.18 -36.09
N PRO A 13 12.89 34.10 -37.04
CA PRO A 13 13.07 33.31 -38.23
C PRO A 13 14.29 33.81 -38.99
N VAL A 14 15.38 33.07 -38.86
CA VAL A 14 16.50 33.18 -39.82
C VAL A 14 15.98 32.54 -41.10
N LEU A 15 16.18 33.18 -42.22
CA LEU A 15 15.90 32.59 -43.54
C LEU A 15 16.65 31.26 -43.63
N ARG A 16 15.93 30.17 -43.35
CA ARG A 16 16.42 28.80 -43.53
C ARG A 16 16.06 28.33 -44.91
N ASP A 17 16.93 27.58 -45.51
CA ASP A 17 16.64 26.91 -46.78
C ASP A 17 15.45 25.97 -46.55
N ALA A 18 14.32 26.25 -47.20
CA ALA A 18 13.07 25.52 -47.05
C ALA A 18 13.21 24.03 -47.42
N THR A 19 14.17 23.68 -48.24
CA THR A 19 14.49 22.28 -48.57
C THR A 19 15.18 21.55 -47.44
N VAL A 20 16.09 22.22 -46.72
CA VAL A 20 16.77 21.64 -45.57
C VAL A 20 15.80 21.45 -44.39
N ASP A 21 14.93 22.43 -44.17
CA ASP A 21 13.90 22.33 -43.11
C ASP A 21 12.87 21.21 -43.40
N ALA A 22 12.48 21.04 -44.67
CA ALA A 22 11.59 19.96 -45.08
C ALA A 22 12.24 18.58 -44.93
N SER A 23 13.56 18.45 -45.25
CA SER A 23 14.30 17.21 -45.03
C SER A 23 14.41 16.86 -43.56
N LEU A 24 14.74 17.83 -42.69
CA LEU A 24 14.82 17.63 -41.25
C LEU A 24 13.46 17.26 -40.65
N VAL A 25 12.36 17.87 -41.10
CA VAL A 25 11.00 17.50 -40.66
C VAL A 25 10.68 16.08 -41.13
N SER A 26 11.04 15.70 -42.35
CA SER A 26 10.81 14.34 -42.85
C SER A 26 11.63 13.30 -42.09
N GLU A 27 12.90 13.59 -41.76
CA GLU A 27 13.75 12.71 -40.95
C GLU A 27 13.24 12.57 -39.52
N LEU A 28 12.76 13.66 -38.92
CA LEU A 28 12.12 13.63 -37.59
C LEU A 28 10.82 12.82 -37.60
N GLN A 29 10.00 12.97 -38.63
CA GLN A 29 8.78 12.20 -38.80
C GLN A 29 9.08 10.71 -38.99
N ALA A 30 10.04 10.37 -39.83
CA ALA A 30 10.49 8.99 -40.04
C ALA A 30 11.03 8.38 -38.72
N ALA A 31 11.86 9.12 -37.99
CA ALA A 31 12.36 8.66 -36.67
C ALA A 31 11.27 8.51 -35.61
N GLN A 32 10.22 9.34 -35.66
CA GLN A 32 9.04 9.20 -34.79
C GLN A 32 8.18 8.01 -35.19
N GLU A 33 8.02 7.76 -36.49
CA GLU A 33 7.31 6.58 -37.00
C GLU A 33 8.06 5.29 -36.66
N ASP A 34 9.38 5.25 -36.86
CA ASP A 34 10.23 4.12 -36.47
C ASP A 34 10.14 3.84 -34.96
N GLN A 35 10.15 4.88 -34.13
CA GLN A 35 9.99 4.72 -32.67
C GLN A 35 8.58 4.22 -32.30
N ARG A 36 7.55 4.69 -32.99
CA ARG A 36 6.17 4.26 -32.76
C ARG A 36 5.94 2.82 -33.20
N ASP A 37 6.58 2.39 -34.27
CA ASP A 37 6.47 1.02 -34.79
C ASP A 37 7.20 -0.01 -33.90
N ILE A 38 8.18 0.44 -33.09
CA ILE A 38 8.88 -0.40 -32.12
C ILE A 38 8.04 -0.62 -30.86
N ILE A 39 7.21 0.36 -30.46
CA ILE A 39 6.41 0.29 -29.23
C ILE A 39 5.06 -0.33 -29.54
N SER A 40 4.83 -1.55 -29.07
CA SER A 40 3.52 -2.19 -29.19
C SER A 40 2.45 -1.44 -28.39
N VAL A 41 1.20 -1.55 -28.83
CA VAL A 41 0.05 -1.01 -28.06
C VAL A 41 -0.12 -1.77 -26.75
N VAL A 42 -0.70 -1.11 -25.73
CA VAL A 42 -1.08 -1.78 -24.48
C VAL A 42 -1.95 -2.99 -24.81
N PRO A 43 -1.61 -4.20 -24.35
CA PRO A 43 -2.42 -5.40 -24.61
C PRO A 43 -3.85 -5.25 -24.08
N GLY A 44 -4.80 -5.95 -24.72
CA GLY A 44 -6.20 -5.96 -24.30
C GLY A 44 -7.13 -5.33 -25.34
N GLU A 45 -8.34 -4.97 -24.92
CA GLU A 45 -9.41 -4.42 -25.77
C GLU A 45 -10.04 -3.17 -25.16
N GLY A 46 -10.75 -2.38 -25.99
CA GLY A 46 -11.36 -1.13 -25.57
C GLY A 46 -10.33 -0.02 -25.28
N ASP A 47 -10.74 0.96 -24.54
CA ASP A 47 -9.92 2.12 -24.16
C ASP A 47 -8.88 1.74 -23.09
N VAL A 48 -7.80 2.54 -23.01
CA VAL A 48 -6.89 2.51 -21.87
C VAL A 48 -7.59 3.25 -20.73
N LEU A 49 -7.80 2.55 -19.61
CA LEU A 49 -8.61 3.00 -18.47
C LEU A 49 -7.83 3.95 -17.53
N GLY A 50 -6.52 3.86 -17.54
CA GLY A 50 -5.63 4.71 -16.77
C GLY A 50 -4.18 4.51 -17.14
N VAL A 51 -3.37 5.56 -16.95
CA VAL A 51 -1.92 5.53 -17.15
C VAL A 51 -1.25 6.30 -16.02
N TRP A 52 -0.17 5.76 -15.49
CA TRP A 52 0.61 6.41 -14.44
C TRP A 52 2.10 6.12 -14.58
N VAL A 53 2.92 7.09 -14.23
CA VAL A 53 4.38 6.91 -14.17
C VAL A 53 4.78 6.70 -12.72
N TYR A 54 5.40 5.56 -12.43
CA TYR A 54 5.85 5.21 -11.12
C TYR A 54 7.26 4.63 -11.17
N ASN A 55 8.17 5.16 -10.36
CA ASN A 55 9.58 4.74 -10.26
C ASN A 55 10.33 4.65 -11.60
N GLY A 56 9.99 5.57 -12.55
CA GLY A 56 10.60 5.62 -13.88
C GLY A 56 9.96 4.73 -14.94
N ASP A 57 9.06 3.83 -14.56
CA ASP A 57 8.29 2.99 -15.47
C ASP A 57 6.88 3.57 -15.68
N THR A 58 6.31 3.33 -16.86
CA THR A 58 4.91 3.67 -17.15
C THR A 58 4.03 2.45 -16.95
N TYR A 59 2.97 2.61 -16.18
CA TYR A 59 1.94 1.60 -15.97
C TYR A 59 0.66 1.99 -16.68
N ALA A 60 0.03 1.03 -17.35
CA ALA A 60 -1.23 1.21 -18.06
C ALA A 60 -2.24 0.15 -17.64
N PHE A 61 -3.51 0.54 -17.58
CA PHE A 61 -4.62 -0.33 -17.19
C PHE A 61 -5.60 -0.46 -18.35
N ARG A 62 -5.94 -1.67 -18.75
CA ARG A 62 -6.83 -1.96 -19.87
C ARG A 62 -7.57 -3.27 -19.68
N ASN A 63 -8.78 -3.38 -20.21
CA ASN A 63 -9.51 -4.64 -20.21
C ASN A 63 -8.76 -5.71 -21.00
N LYS A 64 -8.68 -6.92 -20.49
CA LYS A 64 -8.10 -8.06 -21.21
C LYS A 64 -9.02 -8.51 -22.33
N SER A 65 -8.48 -8.89 -23.47
CA SER A 65 -9.27 -9.35 -24.63
C SER A 65 -10.07 -10.60 -24.30
N GLY A 66 -11.38 -10.55 -24.56
CA GLY A 66 -12.30 -11.66 -24.31
C GLY A 66 -12.41 -12.06 -22.84
N SER A 67 -11.98 -11.22 -21.92
CA SER A 67 -11.99 -11.47 -20.47
C SER A 67 -12.95 -10.54 -19.75
N VAL A 68 -13.41 -11.00 -18.60
CA VAL A 68 -14.18 -10.20 -17.63
C VAL A 68 -13.28 -9.51 -16.61
N THR A 69 -11.97 -9.39 -16.88
CA THR A 69 -10.97 -8.76 -16.02
C THR A 69 -10.22 -7.66 -16.77
N ALA A 70 -9.64 -6.73 -16.03
CA ALA A 70 -8.64 -5.79 -16.53
C ALA A 70 -7.23 -6.28 -16.19
N GLY A 71 -6.23 -5.83 -16.94
CA GLY A 71 -4.81 -6.05 -16.69
C GLY A 71 -4.11 -4.74 -16.31
N MET A 72 -3.10 -4.86 -15.48
CA MET A 72 -2.10 -3.86 -15.21
C MET A 72 -0.87 -4.21 -16.04
N TYR A 73 -0.36 -3.27 -16.82
CA TYR A 73 0.76 -3.49 -17.74
C TYR A 73 1.88 -2.49 -17.43
N LYS A 74 3.10 -2.98 -17.37
CA LYS A 74 4.31 -2.18 -17.18
C LYS A 74 5.01 -1.98 -18.52
N SER A 75 5.48 -0.76 -18.80
CA SER A 75 6.23 -0.46 -20.00
C SER A 75 7.60 -1.16 -20.02
N THR A 76 7.98 -1.64 -21.19
CA THR A 76 9.31 -2.19 -21.48
C THR A 76 9.96 -1.42 -22.64
N SER A 77 11.18 -1.76 -23.00
CA SER A 77 11.86 -1.13 -24.15
C SER A 77 11.19 -1.42 -25.49
N THR A 78 10.35 -2.46 -25.57
CA THR A 78 9.70 -2.92 -26.83
C THR A 78 8.18 -3.02 -26.75
N GLY A 79 7.59 -2.60 -25.64
CA GLY A 79 6.14 -2.65 -25.46
C GLY A 79 5.72 -2.76 -24.02
N TRP A 80 4.93 -3.78 -23.68
CA TRP A 80 4.28 -3.91 -22.39
C TRP A 80 4.39 -5.33 -21.86
N GLU A 81 4.60 -5.44 -20.57
CA GLU A 81 4.57 -6.68 -19.80
C GLU A 81 3.40 -6.63 -18.82
N GLU A 82 2.65 -7.72 -18.71
CA GLU A 82 1.58 -7.83 -17.72
C GLU A 82 2.17 -7.98 -16.33
N VAL A 83 1.68 -7.18 -15.37
CA VAL A 83 2.06 -7.26 -13.97
C VAL A 83 1.27 -8.38 -13.30
N ASP A 84 1.97 -9.30 -12.66
CA ASP A 84 1.36 -10.28 -11.77
C ASP A 84 0.92 -9.58 -10.47
N LEU A 85 -0.37 -9.65 -10.18
CA LEU A 85 -0.94 -9.03 -8.98
C LEU A 85 -0.79 -9.89 -7.72
N GLY A 86 -0.30 -11.14 -7.89
CA GLY A 86 -0.01 -12.07 -6.80
C GLY A 86 -1.24 -12.73 -6.18
N THR A 87 -0.95 -13.64 -5.25
CA THR A 87 -1.96 -14.42 -4.51
C THR A 87 -2.35 -13.71 -3.23
N ALA A 88 -3.64 -13.61 -2.96
CA ALA A 88 -4.18 -13.01 -1.75
C ALA A 88 -4.99 -14.01 -0.91
N LEU A 89 -5.04 -13.77 0.39
CA LEU A 89 -5.87 -14.46 1.37
C LEU A 89 -6.60 -13.41 2.20
N ASN A 90 -7.93 -13.45 2.20
CA ASN A 90 -8.70 -12.63 3.13
C ASN A 90 -8.64 -13.24 4.53
N PHE A 91 -8.76 -12.39 5.53
CA PHE A 91 -8.76 -12.80 6.93
C PHE A 91 -9.71 -11.95 7.76
N ASP A 92 -10.14 -12.51 8.87
CA ASP A 92 -10.92 -11.83 9.91
C ASP A 92 -10.49 -12.32 11.32
N GLY A 93 -11.23 -11.90 12.33
CA GLY A 93 -11.09 -12.43 13.69
C GLY A 93 -9.67 -12.36 14.23
N THR A 94 -8.98 -11.26 13.98
CA THR A 94 -7.62 -11.01 14.50
C THR A 94 -7.57 -11.06 16.03
N THR A 95 -6.40 -11.39 16.54
CA THR A 95 -6.19 -11.62 17.98
C THR A 95 -5.25 -10.58 18.59
N THR A 96 -5.05 -10.65 19.89
CA THR A 96 -4.09 -9.81 20.62
C THR A 96 -2.62 -10.22 20.41
N ALA A 97 -2.38 -11.27 19.66
CA ALA A 97 -1.01 -11.79 19.40
C ALA A 97 -0.11 -10.87 18.56
N GLY A 98 -0.71 -9.89 17.89
CA GLY A 98 0.01 -8.89 17.13
C GLY A 98 -0.22 -8.99 15.61
N GLU A 99 -0.02 -7.86 14.98
CA GLU A 99 -0.09 -7.71 13.52
C GLU A 99 1.17 -8.32 12.88
N PRO A 100 1.03 -9.17 11.85
CA PRO A 100 2.18 -9.66 11.12
C PRO A 100 2.74 -8.56 10.20
N THR A 101 4.06 -8.48 10.14
CA THR A 101 4.78 -7.61 9.20
C THR A 101 5.49 -8.46 8.15
N PRO A 102 5.56 -8.04 6.89
CA PRO A 102 6.36 -8.71 5.89
C PRO A 102 7.82 -8.84 6.34
N GLY A 103 8.39 -10.02 6.15
CA GLY A 103 9.82 -10.26 6.38
C GLY A 103 10.68 -9.91 5.17
N ASP A 104 12.00 -9.96 5.33
CA ASP A 104 12.94 -9.77 4.23
C ASP A 104 13.03 -11.01 3.31
N THR A 105 13.58 -10.84 2.13
CA THR A 105 13.72 -11.90 1.10
C THR A 105 14.42 -13.18 1.61
N GLY A 106 15.29 -13.08 2.61
CA GLY A 106 16.01 -14.24 3.20
C GLY A 106 15.32 -14.84 4.42
N THR A 107 14.39 -14.12 5.04
CA THR A 107 13.69 -14.48 6.28
C THR A 107 12.27 -13.98 6.26
N PRO A 108 11.41 -14.59 5.43
CA PRO A 108 10.03 -14.17 5.30
C PRO A 108 9.23 -14.46 6.57
N THR A 109 8.20 -13.65 6.83
CA THR A 109 7.18 -13.98 7.81
C THR A 109 6.23 -15.00 7.19
N THR A 110 6.31 -16.25 7.62
CA THR A 110 5.46 -17.33 7.08
C THR A 110 4.15 -17.42 7.87
N ILE A 111 3.05 -17.33 7.17
CA ILE A 111 1.70 -17.56 7.68
C ILE A 111 1.34 -19.03 7.45
N VAL A 112 0.87 -19.71 8.49
CA VAL A 112 0.52 -21.13 8.45
C VAL A 112 -0.95 -21.30 8.84
N GLY A 113 -1.71 -21.98 7.99
CA GLY A 113 -3.07 -22.42 8.26
C GLY A 113 -3.10 -23.71 9.07
N ALA A 114 -4.12 -23.88 9.89
CA ALA A 114 -4.27 -25.09 10.73
C ALA A 114 -4.36 -26.38 9.94
N ALA A 115 -4.80 -26.33 8.67
CA ALA A 115 -4.82 -27.48 7.75
C ALA A 115 -3.45 -27.77 7.10
N GLY A 116 -2.43 -26.97 7.38
CA GLY A 116 -1.05 -27.16 6.91
C GLY A 116 -0.69 -26.39 5.63
N ALA A 117 -1.58 -25.54 5.12
CA ALA A 117 -1.24 -24.57 4.10
C ALA A 117 -0.26 -23.54 4.67
N GLN A 118 0.60 -22.99 3.84
CA GLN A 118 1.51 -21.93 4.25
C GLN A 118 1.85 -20.98 3.10
N GLY A 119 2.23 -19.76 3.44
CA GLY A 119 2.67 -18.76 2.47
C GLY A 119 3.47 -17.67 3.18
N ASP A 120 4.38 -17.05 2.46
CA ASP A 120 5.20 -15.97 2.98
C ASP A 120 4.48 -14.64 2.79
N LEU A 121 4.33 -13.87 3.86
CA LEU A 121 3.65 -12.59 3.86
C LEU A 121 4.47 -11.56 3.08
N ALA A 122 3.90 -11.06 1.98
CA ALA A 122 4.46 -9.98 1.18
C ALA A 122 3.85 -8.62 1.50
N GLY A 123 2.58 -8.59 1.93
CA GLY A 123 1.89 -7.37 2.31
C GLY A 123 0.58 -7.62 3.01
N ILE A 124 0.08 -6.61 3.70
CA ILE A 124 -1.19 -6.69 4.45
C ILE A 124 -1.92 -5.35 4.38
N ALA A 125 -3.24 -5.41 4.27
CA ALA A 125 -4.13 -4.26 4.42
C ALA A 125 -5.41 -4.68 5.15
N TYR A 126 -5.91 -3.83 6.05
CA TYR A 126 -7.07 -4.17 6.85
C TYR A 126 -7.84 -2.95 7.35
N HIS A 127 -9.07 -3.19 7.80
CA HIS A 127 -9.91 -2.23 8.52
C HIS A 127 -10.27 -2.77 9.91
N GLY A 128 -10.61 -1.87 10.81
CA GLY A 128 -10.86 -2.19 12.21
C GLY A 128 -9.59 -2.20 13.06
N LEU A 129 -9.74 -2.42 14.35
CA LEU A 129 -8.62 -2.51 15.28
C LEU A 129 -8.12 -3.95 15.33
N TRP A 130 -6.82 -4.16 15.13
CA TRP A 130 -6.23 -5.50 15.06
C TRP A 130 -6.60 -6.37 16.27
N GLU A 131 -6.48 -5.84 17.47
CA GLU A 131 -6.69 -6.59 18.71
C GLU A 131 -8.15 -7.02 18.97
N THR A 132 -9.11 -6.51 18.22
CA THR A 132 -10.54 -6.70 18.47
C THR A 132 -11.30 -7.32 17.29
N GLY A 133 -10.59 -7.94 16.35
CA GLY A 133 -11.19 -8.62 15.22
C GLY A 133 -11.22 -7.79 13.94
N ALA A 134 -10.09 -7.20 13.56
CA ALA A 134 -9.93 -6.59 12.24
C ALA A 134 -10.16 -7.62 11.13
N ALA A 135 -10.52 -7.13 9.95
CA ALA A 135 -10.67 -7.93 8.74
C ALA A 135 -9.92 -7.29 7.58
N GLY A 136 -9.36 -8.10 6.70
CA GLY A 136 -8.51 -7.58 5.66
C GLY A 136 -8.04 -8.58 4.62
N THR A 137 -6.93 -8.25 4.00
CA THR A 137 -6.30 -9.05 2.96
C THR A 137 -4.79 -9.14 3.21
N MET A 138 -4.25 -10.33 3.21
CA MET A 138 -2.82 -10.64 3.15
C MET A 138 -2.45 -10.99 1.71
N VAL A 139 -1.33 -10.48 1.23
CA VAL A 139 -0.72 -10.91 -0.04
C VAL A 139 0.39 -11.88 0.31
N LEU A 140 0.34 -13.07 -0.29
CA LEU A 140 1.22 -14.18 0.03
C LEU A 140 2.05 -14.57 -1.19
N THR A 141 3.29 -14.92 -0.97
CA THR A 141 4.19 -15.55 -1.94
C THR A 141 4.55 -16.96 -1.49
N ASN A 142 5.16 -17.76 -2.36
CA ASN A 142 5.59 -19.12 -2.05
C ASN A 142 4.48 -20.00 -1.40
N VAL A 143 3.22 -19.78 -1.82
CA VAL A 143 2.08 -20.49 -1.24
C VAL A 143 2.17 -21.99 -1.54
N THR A 144 2.01 -22.81 -0.50
CA THR A 144 1.91 -24.26 -0.59
C THR A 144 0.66 -24.74 0.14
N GLY A 145 -0.02 -25.72 -0.42
CA GLY A 145 -1.30 -26.18 0.10
C GLY A 145 -2.46 -25.23 -0.22
N THR A 146 -3.58 -25.42 0.45
CA THR A 146 -4.79 -24.59 0.29
C THR A 146 -5.29 -24.20 1.67
N PHE A 147 -5.41 -22.90 1.90
CA PHE A 147 -6.04 -22.35 3.11
C PHE A 147 -7.54 -22.66 3.11
N VAL A 148 -8.09 -22.95 4.27
CA VAL A 148 -9.47 -23.35 4.45
C VAL A 148 -10.23 -22.25 5.21
N ASP A 149 -11.45 -21.97 4.78
CA ASP A 149 -12.34 -21.01 5.42
C ASP A 149 -12.48 -21.27 6.92
N ASN A 150 -12.41 -20.19 7.72
CA ASN A 150 -12.45 -20.20 9.19
C ASN A 150 -11.31 -20.94 9.91
N GLU A 151 -10.25 -21.40 9.22
CA GLU A 151 -9.11 -21.96 9.91
C GLU A 151 -8.28 -20.90 10.63
N ASN A 152 -7.64 -21.30 11.72
CA ASN A 152 -6.71 -20.41 12.41
C ASN A 152 -5.45 -20.19 11.56
N LEU A 153 -5.10 -18.92 11.38
CA LEU A 153 -3.84 -18.49 10.82
C LEU A 153 -2.84 -18.25 11.94
N THR A 154 -1.68 -18.84 11.83
CA THR A 154 -0.62 -18.74 12.84
C THR A 154 0.67 -18.24 12.21
N MET A 155 1.48 -17.57 13.02
CA MET A 155 2.87 -17.27 12.69
C MET A 155 3.76 -17.55 13.91
N PRO A 156 5.07 -17.82 13.72
CA PRO A 156 5.99 -17.99 14.85
C PRO A 156 6.26 -16.63 15.51
N LEU A 157 5.98 -16.54 16.81
CA LEU A 157 6.25 -15.37 17.66
C LEU A 157 7.10 -15.77 18.86
N LEU A 158 8.03 -14.91 19.25
CA LEU A 158 8.80 -15.04 20.49
C LEU A 158 8.01 -14.38 21.62
N ALA A 159 7.43 -15.17 22.50
CA ALA A 159 6.75 -14.67 23.68
C ALA A 159 7.74 -14.16 24.72
N PHE A 160 7.44 -13.07 25.39
CA PHE A 160 8.28 -12.51 26.44
C PHE A 160 7.45 -12.00 27.63
N ASP A 161 8.09 -11.95 28.80
CA ASP A 161 7.57 -11.33 30.02
C ASP A 161 8.68 -10.54 30.73
N ASN A 162 8.31 -9.93 31.88
CA ASN A 162 9.22 -9.13 32.69
C ASN A 162 10.02 -8.10 31.87
N GLY A 163 9.39 -7.52 30.84
CA GLY A 163 9.98 -6.48 30.04
C GLY A 163 10.26 -5.23 30.87
N SER A 164 11.53 -4.83 30.95
CA SER A 164 12.03 -3.73 31.78
C SER A 164 12.65 -2.58 31.01
N ILE A 165 13.05 -2.83 29.77
CA ILE A 165 13.60 -1.84 28.85
C ILE A 165 12.95 -2.07 27.49
N GLU A 166 12.48 -1.00 26.88
CA GLU A 166 11.77 -1.08 25.60
C GLU A 166 12.62 -1.79 24.53
N ILE A 167 11.99 -2.70 23.82
CA ILE A 167 12.52 -3.40 22.66
C ILE A 167 11.89 -2.76 21.44
N SER A 168 12.70 -2.39 20.45
CA SER A 168 12.25 -1.67 19.25
C SER A 168 12.49 -2.47 17.97
N GLU A 169 11.73 -2.15 16.92
CA GLU A 169 11.97 -2.67 15.58
C GLU A 169 13.40 -2.37 15.13
N GLY A 170 14.07 -3.35 14.54
CA GLY A 170 15.46 -3.28 14.10
C GLY A 170 16.49 -3.70 15.16
N ASP A 171 16.09 -3.89 16.42
CA ASP A 171 16.99 -4.36 17.45
C ASP A 171 17.48 -5.79 17.14
N THR A 172 18.76 -6.03 17.40
CA THR A 172 19.32 -7.39 17.42
C THR A 172 19.26 -7.93 18.84
N ILE A 173 18.41 -8.94 19.05
CA ILE A 173 18.24 -9.60 20.32
C ILE A 173 19.09 -10.87 20.43
N THR A 174 19.54 -11.19 21.63
CA THR A 174 20.37 -12.38 21.92
C THR A 174 19.87 -13.06 23.19
N GLY A 175 19.63 -14.38 23.10
CA GLY A 175 19.31 -15.22 24.26
C GLY A 175 20.54 -15.48 25.11
N ALA A 176 20.46 -15.16 26.41
CA ALA A 176 21.61 -15.24 27.30
C ALA A 176 22.12 -16.68 27.53
N SER A 177 21.24 -17.67 27.52
CA SER A 177 21.58 -19.09 27.76
C SER A 177 21.71 -19.87 26.47
N SER A 178 20.79 -19.63 25.51
CA SER A 178 20.80 -20.35 24.23
C SER A 178 21.85 -19.82 23.25
N GLY A 179 22.32 -18.59 23.42
CA GLY A 179 23.16 -17.88 22.47
C GLY A 179 22.50 -17.64 21.13
N LYS A 180 21.17 -17.78 21.04
CA LYS A 180 20.41 -17.54 19.82
C LYS A 180 20.30 -16.04 19.57
N THR A 181 20.25 -15.68 18.30
CA THR A 181 20.10 -14.29 17.85
C THR A 181 18.92 -14.17 16.90
N ALA A 182 18.29 -13.00 16.89
CA ALA A 182 17.27 -12.64 15.93
C ALA A 182 17.20 -11.11 15.78
N ILE A 183 16.61 -10.63 14.70
CA ILE A 183 16.32 -9.22 14.49
C ILE A 183 14.82 -9.00 14.72
N VAL A 184 14.48 -8.00 15.51
CA VAL A 184 13.10 -7.62 15.82
C VAL A 184 12.45 -6.96 14.60
N THR A 185 11.29 -7.46 14.17
CA THR A 185 10.50 -6.84 13.09
C THR A 185 9.29 -6.08 13.63
N SER A 186 8.74 -6.53 14.76
CA SER A 186 7.73 -5.77 15.51
C SER A 186 7.66 -6.24 16.95
N VAL A 187 7.16 -5.39 17.84
CA VAL A 187 6.92 -5.72 19.26
C VAL A 187 5.48 -5.43 19.58
N ARG A 188 4.81 -6.41 20.18
CA ARG A 188 3.45 -6.28 20.70
C ARG A 188 3.44 -6.37 22.20
N VAL A 189 3.08 -5.28 22.87
CA VAL A 189 2.83 -5.26 24.32
C VAL A 189 1.37 -5.61 24.56
N ASN A 190 1.12 -6.68 25.31
CA ASN A 190 -0.22 -7.11 25.71
C ASN A 190 -0.65 -6.51 27.06
N SER A 191 0.29 -6.34 27.96
CA SER A 191 0.06 -5.74 29.28
C SER A 191 1.36 -5.26 29.91
N GLY A 192 1.26 -4.44 30.95
CA GLY A 192 2.40 -3.93 31.71
C GLY A 192 2.97 -2.62 31.18
N VAL A 193 3.96 -2.10 31.88
CA VAL A 193 4.69 -0.86 31.57
C VAL A 193 6.19 -1.14 31.72
N TRP A 194 7.01 -0.69 30.78
CA TRP A 194 8.46 -0.96 30.77
C TRP A 194 9.16 -0.48 32.06
N ASP A 195 8.76 0.67 32.58
CA ASP A 195 9.34 1.25 33.82
C ASP A 195 9.04 0.40 35.07
N ASP A 196 7.95 -0.36 35.06
CA ASP A 196 7.56 -1.25 36.18
C ASP A 196 8.16 -2.66 36.03
N SER A 197 8.87 -2.95 34.96
CA SER A 197 9.49 -4.24 34.66
C SER A 197 8.48 -5.41 34.60
N ASP A 198 7.28 -5.14 34.12
CA ASP A 198 6.17 -6.10 34.09
C ASP A 198 5.55 -6.28 32.70
N VAL A 199 6.20 -5.76 31.65
CA VAL A 199 5.68 -5.89 30.28
C VAL A 199 5.66 -7.35 29.84
N VAL A 200 4.50 -7.74 29.29
CA VAL A 200 4.26 -9.06 28.69
C VAL A 200 3.82 -8.85 27.23
N GLY A 201 4.36 -9.67 26.32
CA GLY A 201 3.98 -9.53 24.93
C GLY A 201 4.60 -10.57 23.99
N TYR A 202 4.61 -10.19 22.72
CA TYR A 202 5.19 -10.98 21.65
C TYR A 202 6.16 -10.14 20.80
N ILE A 203 7.20 -10.77 20.32
CA ILE A 203 8.15 -10.20 19.37
C ILE A 203 8.07 -11.01 18.08
N SER A 204 7.79 -10.32 16.97
CA SER A 204 8.01 -10.88 15.65
C SER A 204 9.49 -10.74 15.31
N VAL A 205 10.10 -11.80 14.80
CA VAL A 205 11.53 -11.83 14.55
C VAL A 205 11.84 -12.35 13.15
N LYS A 206 12.92 -11.83 12.57
CA LYS A 206 13.59 -12.36 11.38
C LYS A 206 15.02 -12.81 11.74
N ASP A 207 15.66 -13.56 10.84
CA ASP A 207 17.02 -14.10 11.02
C ASP A 207 17.20 -14.88 12.34
N ASN A 208 16.11 -15.53 12.78
CA ASN A 208 16.15 -16.32 14.01
C ASN A 208 17.08 -17.52 13.87
N SER A 209 18.15 -17.56 14.67
CA SER A 209 19.17 -18.60 14.62
C SER A 209 18.79 -19.92 15.33
N GLY A 210 17.56 -20.02 15.86
CA GLY A 210 17.02 -21.25 16.43
C GLY A 210 16.11 -21.06 17.64
N THR A 211 15.98 -22.13 18.44
CA THR A 211 15.05 -22.19 19.57
C THR A 211 15.62 -21.51 20.81
N TRP A 212 14.80 -20.68 21.45
CA TRP A 212 15.11 -19.94 22.68
C TRP A 212 14.60 -20.71 23.90
N THR A 213 15.25 -20.51 25.03
CA THR A 213 14.97 -21.26 26.26
C THR A 213 14.05 -20.44 27.18
N ASN A 214 13.10 -21.11 27.83
CA ASN A 214 12.20 -20.44 28.80
C ASN A 214 12.98 -19.71 29.89
N SER A 215 12.50 -18.52 30.23
CA SER A 215 13.05 -17.64 31.29
C SER A 215 14.51 -17.21 31.04
N GLU A 216 15.06 -17.39 29.84
CA GLU A 216 16.35 -16.77 29.52
C GLU A 216 16.20 -15.28 29.26
N ALA A 217 17.24 -14.51 29.59
CA ALA A 217 17.23 -13.09 29.31
C ALA A 217 17.33 -12.83 27.80
N ILE A 218 16.48 -11.94 27.32
CA ILE A 218 16.54 -11.32 25.99
C ILE A 218 17.45 -10.10 26.15
N ASN A 219 18.64 -10.18 25.56
CA ASN A 219 19.63 -9.12 25.66
C ASN A 219 19.74 -8.32 24.37
N ILE A 220 19.89 -7.00 24.51
CA ILE A 220 20.30 -6.08 23.44
C ILE A 220 21.60 -5.41 23.88
N ASN A 221 22.66 -5.53 23.07
CA ASN A 221 23.99 -5.01 23.39
C ASN A 221 24.51 -5.47 24.78
N GLY A 222 24.17 -6.69 25.18
CA GLY A 222 24.58 -7.27 26.47
C GLY A 222 23.77 -6.82 27.69
N VAL A 223 22.73 -6.02 27.51
CA VAL A 223 21.80 -5.56 28.57
C VAL A 223 20.50 -6.35 28.45
N GLN A 224 19.99 -6.87 29.59
CA GLN A 224 18.70 -7.54 29.64
C GLN A 224 17.55 -6.55 29.45
N HIS A 225 16.63 -6.84 28.52
CA HIS A 225 15.44 -6.08 28.24
C HIS A 225 14.16 -6.78 28.71
N ALA A 226 14.11 -8.12 28.58
CA ALA A 226 12.95 -8.95 28.96
C ALA A 226 13.42 -10.39 29.25
N LEU A 227 12.46 -11.27 29.56
CA LEU A 227 12.69 -12.71 29.64
C LEU A 227 11.85 -13.45 28.58
N VAL A 228 12.37 -14.54 28.04
CA VAL A 228 11.62 -15.44 27.15
C VAL A 228 10.52 -16.14 27.95
N ASN A 229 9.30 -16.13 27.46
CA ASN A 229 8.13 -16.72 28.11
C ASN A 229 7.57 -17.89 27.30
N GLY A 230 8.21 -19.06 27.37
CA GLY A 230 7.78 -20.27 26.68
C GLY A 230 8.88 -21.31 26.61
N ALA A 231 8.49 -22.58 26.56
CA ALA A 231 9.44 -23.70 26.67
C ALA A 231 10.35 -23.91 25.44
N SER A 232 9.92 -23.40 24.28
CA SER A 232 10.64 -23.59 22.99
C SER A 232 10.21 -22.52 22.00
N GLU A 233 10.62 -21.28 22.26
CA GLU A 233 10.26 -20.12 21.44
C GLU A 233 11.15 -19.97 20.18
N PRO A 234 10.69 -19.36 19.08
CA PRO A 234 9.30 -18.91 18.84
C PRO A 234 8.32 -20.07 18.66
N THR A 235 7.08 -19.88 19.10
CA THR A 235 5.99 -20.83 18.89
C THR A 235 4.95 -20.30 17.90
N ALA A 236 4.18 -21.21 17.29
CA ALA A 236 3.08 -20.83 16.42
C ALA A 236 1.94 -20.23 17.27
N VAL A 237 1.65 -18.94 17.04
CA VAL A 237 0.59 -18.20 17.74
C VAL A 237 -0.50 -17.86 16.74
N THR A 238 -1.76 -18.07 17.11
CA THR A 238 -2.90 -17.66 16.28
C THR A 238 -3.01 -16.14 16.22
N ILE A 239 -2.97 -15.59 15.02
CA ILE A 239 -3.04 -14.15 14.75
C ILE A 239 -4.39 -13.72 14.19
N ALA A 240 -5.04 -14.56 13.38
CA ALA A 240 -6.29 -14.30 12.70
C ALA A 240 -6.96 -15.63 12.28
N LYS A 241 -8.06 -15.52 11.56
CA LYS A 241 -8.69 -16.63 10.82
C LYS A 241 -8.71 -16.34 9.33
N ALA A 242 -8.60 -17.38 8.51
CA ALA A 242 -8.82 -17.26 7.08
C ALA A 242 -10.31 -16.97 6.80
N ASP A 243 -10.60 -16.01 5.94
CA ASP A 243 -11.93 -15.72 5.40
C ASP A 243 -11.96 -16.18 3.94
N GLY A 244 -12.27 -17.46 3.76
CA GLY A 244 -12.21 -18.14 2.47
C GLY A 244 -10.87 -18.82 2.17
N THR A 245 -10.69 -19.19 0.91
CA THR A 245 -9.44 -19.75 0.36
C THR A 245 -8.59 -18.64 -0.27
N GLN A 246 -7.29 -18.90 -0.41
CA GLN A 246 -6.44 -17.98 -1.18
C GLN A 246 -6.89 -17.92 -2.65
N TYR A 247 -6.66 -16.77 -3.29
CA TYR A 247 -7.05 -16.50 -4.67
C TYR A 247 -6.05 -15.63 -5.39
N GLU A 248 -5.95 -15.80 -6.72
CA GLU A 248 -5.19 -14.87 -7.56
C GLU A 248 -5.90 -13.53 -7.65
N GLN A 249 -5.19 -12.45 -7.38
CA GLN A 249 -5.77 -11.11 -7.47
C GLN A 249 -6.06 -10.73 -8.92
N THR A 250 -7.22 -10.14 -9.14
CA THR A 250 -7.68 -9.66 -10.45
C THR A 250 -8.26 -8.26 -10.33
N LEU A 251 -8.24 -7.51 -11.42
CA LEU A 251 -8.97 -6.23 -11.53
C LEU A 251 -10.26 -6.45 -12.30
N ASN A 252 -11.34 -5.84 -11.82
CA ASN A 252 -12.61 -5.83 -12.54
C ASN A 252 -12.50 -4.99 -13.82
N PRO A 253 -13.24 -5.34 -14.88
CA PRO A 253 -13.21 -4.58 -16.12
C PRO A 253 -13.89 -3.23 -15.97
N GLY A 254 -13.45 -2.26 -16.75
CA GLY A 254 -14.01 -0.90 -16.76
C GLY A 254 -13.42 0.00 -15.68
N GLY A 255 -14.20 1.04 -15.33
CA GLY A 255 -13.78 2.09 -14.42
C GLY A 255 -12.84 3.12 -15.05
N LEU A 256 -12.60 4.18 -14.32
CA LEU A 256 -11.60 5.20 -14.63
C LEU A 256 -10.60 5.26 -13.49
N TYR A 257 -9.33 5.14 -13.80
CA TYR A 257 -8.29 5.09 -12.78
C TYR A 257 -7.80 6.48 -12.41
N GLU A 258 -7.73 6.74 -11.12
CA GLU A 258 -7.00 7.86 -10.52
C GLU A 258 -5.87 7.34 -9.65
N PHE A 259 -4.77 8.11 -9.58
CA PHE A 259 -3.57 7.67 -8.88
C PHE A 259 -2.97 8.80 -8.05
N VAL A 260 -2.25 8.40 -7.02
CA VAL A 260 -1.32 9.24 -6.28
C VAL A 260 -0.06 8.44 -5.95
N THR A 261 1.09 9.09 -6.04
CA THR A 261 2.35 8.52 -5.56
C THR A 261 2.77 9.29 -4.32
N TYR A 262 2.96 8.58 -3.21
CA TYR A 262 3.28 9.23 -1.94
C TYR A 262 4.16 8.33 -1.06
N ASN A 263 4.95 8.97 -0.18
CA ASN A 263 5.75 8.33 0.85
C ASN A 263 5.20 8.69 2.22
N PHE A 264 4.39 7.80 2.79
CA PHE A 264 3.73 8.05 4.07
C PHE A 264 4.67 7.96 5.28
N ARG A 265 5.75 7.20 5.20
CA ARG A 265 6.66 6.94 6.33
C ARG A 265 7.96 7.70 6.25
N GLY A 266 8.22 8.42 5.15
CA GLY A 266 9.47 9.18 4.95
C GLY A 266 10.72 8.33 4.70
N GLU A 267 10.56 7.03 4.49
CA GLU A 267 11.66 6.10 4.23
C GLU A 267 12.19 6.28 2.79
N THR A 268 13.49 6.06 2.58
CA THR A 268 14.13 6.24 1.28
C THR A 268 13.54 5.33 0.18
N ALA A 269 13.03 4.16 0.56
CA ALA A 269 12.37 3.19 -0.32
C ALA A 269 10.83 3.20 -0.25
N GLY A 270 10.24 4.13 0.51
CA GLY A 270 8.83 4.11 0.88
C GLY A 270 7.89 4.82 -0.09
N ILE A 271 8.34 5.17 -1.30
CA ILE A 271 7.46 5.75 -2.32
C ILE A 271 6.61 4.64 -2.90
N THR A 272 5.28 4.79 -2.83
CA THR A 272 4.31 3.78 -3.29
C THR A 272 3.27 4.46 -4.18
N MET A 273 2.83 3.77 -5.22
CA MET A 273 1.70 4.16 -6.06
C MET A 273 0.41 3.64 -5.42
N TYR A 274 -0.57 4.53 -5.28
CA TYR A 274 -1.93 4.20 -4.84
C TYR A 274 -2.90 4.52 -5.95
N GLY A 275 -3.96 3.72 -6.09
CA GLY A 275 -4.93 3.92 -7.15
C GLY A 275 -6.36 3.53 -6.74
N VAL A 276 -7.32 4.12 -7.43
CA VAL A 276 -8.75 3.81 -7.37
C VAL A 276 -9.32 3.73 -8.77
N ASN A 277 -10.42 3.00 -8.98
CA ASN A 277 -10.97 2.81 -10.31
C ASN A 277 -12.50 2.69 -10.37
N THR A 278 -13.21 3.03 -9.31
CA THR A 278 -14.69 2.97 -9.21
C THR A 278 -15.34 1.58 -9.24
N VAL A 279 -14.60 0.53 -9.55
CA VAL A 279 -15.11 -0.85 -9.71
C VAL A 279 -14.41 -1.88 -8.83
N ASP A 280 -13.24 -1.55 -8.31
CA ASP A 280 -12.48 -2.33 -7.33
C ASP A 280 -12.28 -1.55 -6.04
N LYS A 281 -11.83 -2.22 -4.99
CA LYS A 281 -11.24 -1.55 -3.82
C LYS A 281 -10.06 -0.70 -4.24
N GLY A 282 -9.76 0.34 -3.50
CA GLY A 282 -8.49 1.05 -3.66
C GLY A 282 -7.31 0.08 -3.54
N PHE A 283 -6.17 0.42 -4.10
CA PHE A 283 -5.00 -0.44 -4.10
C PHE A 283 -3.70 0.34 -3.92
N SER A 284 -2.67 -0.37 -3.49
CA SER A 284 -1.27 0.10 -3.48
C SER A 284 -0.39 -0.82 -4.32
N TRP A 285 0.67 -0.25 -4.89
CA TRP A 285 1.72 -0.92 -5.65
C TRP A 285 3.07 -0.31 -5.32
N ASP A 286 3.98 -1.10 -4.78
CA ASP A 286 5.34 -0.67 -4.40
C ASP A 286 6.41 -1.00 -5.45
N GLY A 287 6.02 -1.58 -6.58
CA GLY A 287 6.91 -2.09 -7.62
C GLY A 287 7.04 -3.62 -7.63
N THR A 288 6.57 -4.28 -6.57
CA THR A 288 6.65 -5.73 -6.36
C THR A 288 5.34 -6.33 -5.86
N VAL A 289 4.67 -5.65 -4.94
CA VAL A 289 3.48 -6.16 -4.24
C VAL A 289 2.28 -5.28 -4.55
N PHE A 290 1.23 -5.92 -5.07
CA PHE A 290 -0.07 -5.29 -5.28
C PHE A 290 -1.01 -5.67 -4.13
N ILE A 291 -1.59 -4.67 -3.46
CA ILE A 291 -2.47 -4.91 -2.31
C ILE A 291 -3.78 -4.15 -2.51
N LYS A 292 -4.91 -4.86 -2.54
CA LYS A 292 -6.24 -4.25 -2.42
C LYS A 292 -6.49 -3.81 -0.99
N GLN A 293 -7.00 -2.59 -0.81
CA GLN A 293 -7.18 -1.95 0.49
C GLN A 293 -8.64 -2.01 0.94
N PRO A 294 -9.00 -2.91 1.85
CA PRO A 294 -10.35 -2.93 2.43
C PRO A 294 -10.50 -1.78 3.42
N THR A 295 -11.47 -0.89 3.19
CA THR A 295 -11.75 0.25 4.08
C THR A 295 -12.85 -0.03 5.09
N GLY A 296 -13.58 -1.15 4.93
CA GLY A 296 -14.74 -1.49 5.73
C GLY A 296 -16.06 -0.89 5.22
N MET A 297 -16.04 -0.17 4.10
CA MET A 297 -17.25 0.31 3.47
C MET A 297 -18.06 -0.85 2.87
N ALA A 298 -19.39 -0.79 2.99
CA ALA A 298 -20.29 -1.83 2.46
C ALA A 298 -20.17 -1.97 0.93
N VAL A 299 -19.95 -0.85 0.23
CA VAL A 299 -19.58 -0.78 -1.19
C VAL A 299 -18.22 -0.12 -1.25
N ASP A 300 -17.19 -0.94 -1.35
CA ASP A 300 -15.78 -0.53 -1.19
C ASP A 300 -15.11 -0.32 -2.56
N THR A 301 -15.70 0.59 -3.35
CA THR A 301 -15.25 0.98 -4.69
C THR A 301 -15.07 2.49 -4.77
N PRO A 302 -13.95 3.02 -4.25
CA PRO A 302 -13.71 4.45 -4.21
C PRO A 302 -13.59 5.07 -5.62
N GLU A 303 -14.01 6.34 -5.72
CA GLU A 303 -14.09 7.08 -6.97
C GLU A 303 -12.88 8.00 -7.19
N HIS A 304 -12.43 8.71 -6.15
CA HIS A 304 -11.30 9.64 -6.20
C HIS A 304 -10.33 9.40 -5.07
N ILE A 305 -9.07 9.81 -5.27
CA ILE A 305 -7.95 9.56 -4.36
C ILE A 305 -7.13 10.82 -4.13
N ALA A 306 -6.64 10.98 -2.91
CA ALA A 306 -5.62 11.99 -2.57
C ALA A 306 -4.74 11.51 -1.41
N ALA A 307 -3.52 12.03 -1.33
CA ALA A 307 -2.67 11.92 -0.15
C ALA A 307 -2.52 13.29 0.50
N HIS A 308 -2.85 13.41 1.79
CA HIS A 308 -2.78 14.67 2.52
C HIS A 308 -2.47 14.43 3.99
N GLN A 309 -1.52 15.19 4.57
CA GLN A 309 -1.13 15.13 5.98
C GLN A 309 -0.89 13.69 6.50
N LEU A 310 -0.15 12.90 5.72
CA LEU A 310 0.15 11.49 6.02
C LEU A 310 -1.09 10.58 6.10
N HIS A 311 -2.22 10.98 5.53
CA HIS A 311 -3.40 10.16 5.34
C HIS A 311 -3.68 9.95 3.86
N LEU A 312 -4.13 8.75 3.51
CA LEU A 312 -4.67 8.41 2.20
C LEU A 312 -6.18 8.64 2.23
N PHE A 313 -6.70 9.45 1.33
CA PHE A 313 -8.11 9.81 1.24
C PHE A 313 -8.77 9.12 0.04
N TYR A 314 -9.94 8.57 0.28
CA TYR A 314 -10.82 7.98 -0.73
C TYR A 314 -12.19 8.63 -0.68
N SER A 315 -12.76 8.96 -1.85
CA SER A 315 -14.16 9.38 -1.93
C SER A 315 -15.06 8.23 -2.38
N TYR A 316 -16.29 8.26 -1.89
CA TYR A 316 -17.36 7.32 -2.19
C TYR A 316 -18.61 8.06 -2.61
N PRO A 317 -19.61 7.36 -3.22
CA PRO A 317 -20.90 7.97 -3.54
C PRO A 317 -21.56 8.67 -2.35
N ASN A 318 -22.38 9.68 -2.64
CA ASN A 318 -23.08 10.50 -1.65
C ASN A 318 -22.18 11.37 -0.75
N GLY A 319 -20.95 11.64 -1.17
CA GLY A 319 -20.05 12.57 -0.51
C GLY A 319 -19.34 12.03 0.72
N SER A 320 -19.36 10.73 0.95
CA SER A 320 -18.53 10.09 1.97
C SER A 320 -17.07 10.14 1.54
N ILE A 321 -16.20 10.53 2.46
CA ILE A 321 -14.75 10.61 2.28
C ILE A 321 -14.12 9.86 3.44
N GLN A 322 -13.47 8.74 3.14
CA GLN A 322 -12.72 7.96 4.12
C GLN A 322 -11.25 8.34 4.06
N HIS A 323 -10.57 8.35 5.21
CA HIS A 323 -9.12 8.43 5.21
C HIS A 323 -8.48 7.37 6.10
N SER A 324 -7.27 6.94 5.71
CA SER A 324 -6.49 5.93 6.42
C SER A 324 -5.98 6.41 7.78
N SER A 325 -5.43 5.50 8.57
CA SER A 325 -4.62 5.83 9.74
C SER A 325 -3.41 6.69 9.36
N ILE A 326 -2.95 7.57 10.27
CA ILE A 326 -1.82 8.45 10.02
C ILE A 326 -0.55 7.64 9.74
N ALA A 327 0.15 7.92 8.66
CA ALA A 327 1.35 7.23 8.19
C ALA A 327 1.17 5.74 7.81
N TYR A 328 -0.04 5.20 7.89
CA TYR A 328 -0.35 3.80 7.59
C TYR A 328 -1.49 3.70 6.56
N PRO A 329 -1.19 3.86 5.25
CA PRO A 329 -2.20 3.90 4.19
C PRO A 329 -2.96 2.59 3.99
N ASN A 330 -2.42 1.46 4.47
CA ASN A 330 -3.04 0.13 4.40
C ASN A 330 -3.87 -0.23 5.65
N GLN A 331 -4.02 0.71 6.61
CA GLN A 331 -4.78 0.52 7.85
C GLN A 331 -5.93 1.51 7.95
N TRP A 332 -7.14 0.98 8.12
CA TRP A 332 -8.38 1.76 8.18
C TRP A 332 -9.06 1.54 9.53
N SER A 333 -8.39 2.00 10.60
CA SER A 333 -8.85 1.88 11.97
C SER A 333 -9.09 3.25 12.62
N VAL A 334 -10.29 3.48 13.16
CA VAL A 334 -10.63 4.72 13.83
C VAL A 334 -9.73 4.98 15.04
N VAL A 335 -9.31 3.93 15.74
CA VAL A 335 -8.45 4.04 16.93
C VAL A 335 -7.07 4.57 16.57
N THR A 336 -6.57 4.26 15.37
CA THR A 336 -5.26 4.72 14.87
C THR A 336 -5.38 5.94 13.96
N GLY A 337 -6.52 6.62 13.99
CA GLY A 337 -6.73 7.92 13.35
C GLY A 337 -7.39 7.91 11.98
N ALA A 338 -7.90 6.75 11.50
CA ALA A 338 -8.79 6.74 10.34
C ALA A 338 -10.14 7.36 10.71
N ALA A 339 -10.78 8.03 9.76
CA ALA A 339 -12.11 8.61 9.98
C ALA A 339 -12.88 8.82 8.67
N GLU A 340 -14.14 9.19 8.82
CA GLU A 340 -15.03 9.58 7.74
C GLU A 340 -15.38 11.07 7.84
N LEU A 341 -15.32 11.74 6.70
CA LEU A 341 -15.86 13.08 6.48
C LEU A 341 -17.01 12.98 5.47
N ASN A 342 -17.92 13.96 5.44
CA ASN A 342 -19.00 13.98 4.46
C ASN A 342 -19.30 15.39 3.98
N VAL A 343 -19.37 15.59 2.66
CA VAL A 343 -19.68 16.87 2.02
C VAL A 343 -21.14 16.94 1.51
N GLY A 344 -21.92 15.86 1.66
CA GLY A 344 -23.35 15.82 1.35
C GLY A 344 -23.68 15.75 -0.15
N ASP A 345 -22.70 15.68 -1.05
CA ASP A 345 -22.86 15.56 -2.49
C ASP A 345 -21.64 14.80 -3.06
N ASN A 346 -21.79 14.12 -4.20
CA ASN A 346 -20.72 13.35 -4.81
C ASN A 346 -19.47 14.21 -5.02
N VAL A 347 -18.35 13.72 -4.52
CA VAL A 347 -17.04 14.34 -4.75
C VAL A 347 -16.72 14.20 -6.24
N SER A 348 -16.22 15.27 -6.84
CA SER A 348 -15.74 15.28 -8.23
C SER A 348 -14.22 15.35 -8.34
N GLY A 349 -13.53 15.37 -7.21
CA GLY A 349 -12.09 15.26 -7.11
C GLY A 349 -11.50 16.04 -5.93
N PHE A 350 -10.23 15.76 -5.68
CA PHE A 350 -9.41 16.38 -4.65
C PHE A 350 -8.29 17.20 -5.29
N SER A 351 -7.85 18.26 -4.60
CA SER A 351 -6.60 18.92 -4.91
C SER A 351 -5.85 19.19 -3.61
N THR A 352 -4.64 18.64 -3.51
CA THR A 352 -3.76 18.84 -2.35
C THR A 352 -2.85 20.02 -2.63
N GLU A 353 -3.09 21.12 -1.96
CA GLU A 353 -2.53 22.41 -2.29
C GLU A 353 -1.39 22.84 -1.37
N VAL A 354 -0.84 24.00 -1.77
CA VAL A 354 0.10 24.81 -1.01
C VAL A 354 -0.47 25.16 0.37
N ASN A 355 0.36 25.16 1.40
CA ASN A 355 -0.01 25.52 2.79
C ASN A 355 -0.83 24.46 3.56
N ASN A 356 -0.68 23.18 3.24
CA ASN A 356 -1.29 22.09 4.01
C ASN A 356 -2.83 22.16 4.08
N VAL A 357 -3.47 22.59 3.01
CA VAL A 357 -4.92 22.59 2.85
C VAL A 357 -5.30 21.67 1.71
N MET A 358 -6.29 20.82 1.89
CA MET A 358 -6.87 20.01 0.81
C MET A 358 -8.18 20.63 0.34
N SER A 359 -8.27 20.87 -0.96
CA SER A 359 -9.50 21.28 -1.61
C SER A 359 -10.30 20.06 -2.03
N ILE A 360 -11.59 20.06 -1.71
CA ILE A 360 -12.53 18.99 -2.04
C ILE A 360 -13.62 19.63 -2.91
N PHE A 361 -13.80 19.05 -4.09
CA PHE A 361 -14.79 19.58 -5.03
C PHE A 361 -15.95 18.60 -5.18
N THR A 362 -17.15 19.14 -5.21
CA THR A 362 -18.32 18.48 -5.78
C THR A 362 -18.67 19.16 -7.09
N ARG A 363 -19.72 18.73 -7.78
CA ARG A 363 -20.11 19.37 -9.03
C ARG A 363 -20.43 20.86 -8.88
N ASN A 364 -20.99 21.26 -7.74
CA ASN A 364 -21.51 22.62 -7.54
C ASN A 364 -20.84 23.37 -6.39
N ASN A 365 -20.04 22.73 -5.56
CA ASN A 365 -19.45 23.33 -4.37
C ASN A 365 -17.96 23.03 -4.28
N ALA A 366 -17.25 23.92 -3.59
CA ALA A 366 -15.87 23.73 -3.20
C ALA A 366 -15.76 23.81 -1.68
N TYR A 367 -15.00 22.89 -1.10
CA TYR A 367 -14.71 22.81 0.33
C TYR A 367 -13.19 22.84 0.55
N MET A 368 -12.78 23.31 1.72
CA MET A 368 -11.40 23.30 2.18
C MET A 368 -11.31 22.49 3.47
N LEU A 369 -10.42 21.53 3.51
CA LEU A 369 -10.09 20.77 4.70
C LEU A 369 -8.81 21.33 5.31
N TYR A 370 -8.93 21.87 6.50
CA TYR A 370 -7.83 22.34 7.34
C TYR A 370 -7.56 21.33 8.44
N GLY A 371 -6.37 21.40 9.04
CA GLY A 371 -5.96 20.49 10.10
C GLY A 371 -4.88 19.53 9.66
N THR A 372 -4.49 18.65 10.57
CA THR A 372 -3.37 17.71 10.37
C THR A 372 -3.73 16.25 10.65
N SER A 373 -4.87 16.00 11.30
CA SER A 373 -5.33 14.66 11.66
C SER A 373 -6.82 14.63 11.95
N SER A 374 -7.39 13.45 12.17
CA SER A 374 -8.80 13.28 12.56
C SER A 374 -9.18 14.03 13.86
N ALA A 375 -8.21 14.41 14.67
CA ALA A 375 -8.44 15.15 15.91
C ALA A 375 -8.73 16.64 15.71
N ASP A 376 -8.28 17.20 14.57
CA ASP A 376 -8.36 18.64 14.29
C ASP A 376 -8.86 18.99 12.88
N TRP A 377 -9.40 18.02 12.15
CA TRP A 377 -10.01 18.30 10.84
C TRP A 377 -11.11 19.35 10.95
N ASP A 378 -11.01 20.41 10.14
CA ASP A 378 -11.99 21.49 10.01
C ASP A 378 -12.38 21.62 8.54
N LEU A 379 -13.52 21.01 8.19
CA LEU A 379 -14.06 21.00 6.83
C LEU A 379 -14.99 22.21 6.64
N ARG A 380 -14.59 23.14 5.80
CA ARG A 380 -15.34 24.37 5.53
C ARG A 380 -15.76 24.47 4.08
N GLN A 381 -17.02 24.83 3.84
CA GLN A 381 -17.45 25.21 2.51
C GLN A 381 -16.79 26.54 2.14
N PHE A 382 -15.96 26.52 1.10
CA PHE A 382 -15.28 27.69 0.58
C PHE A 382 -16.14 28.48 -0.40
N HIS A 383 -16.83 27.76 -1.29
CA HIS A 383 -17.70 28.39 -2.28
C HIS A 383 -18.94 27.55 -2.55
N ALA A 384 -20.10 28.22 -2.61
CA ALA A 384 -21.38 27.66 -3.03
C ALA A 384 -21.69 28.08 -4.46
N GLY A 385 -22.07 27.14 -5.31
CA GLY A 385 -22.39 27.39 -6.72
C GLY A 385 -21.19 27.38 -7.68
N ALA A 386 -19.99 27.02 -7.23
CA ALA A 386 -18.84 26.74 -8.08
C ALA A 386 -18.12 25.49 -7.58
N GLY A 387 -18.00 24.50 -8.42
CA GLY A 387 -17.35 23.23 -8.16
C GLY A 387 -16.50 22.80 -9.35
N ALA A 388 -16.33 21.50 -9.54
CA ALA A 388 -15.55 20.93 -10.64
C ALA A 388 -16.30 19.77 -11.31
N ILE A 389 -15.93 19.49 -12.55
CA ILE A 389 -16.37 18.28 -13.25
C ILE A 389 -15.37 17.18 -12.88
N ALA A 390 -15.87 15.98 -12.60
CA ALA A 390 -15.03 14.83 -12.29
C ALA A 390 -13.95 14.58 -13.37
N TYR A 391 -12.75 14.22 -12.95
CA TYR A 391 -11.58 13.96 -13.81
C TYR A 391 -11.06 15.16 -14.64
N THR A 392 -11.47 16.39 -14.29
CA THR A 392 -10.97 17.62 -14.97
C THR A 392 -10.08 18.48 -14.10
N LEU A 393 -9.88 18.09 -12.84
CA LEU A 393 -9.00 18.80 -11.94
C LEU A 393 -7.55 18.55 -12.33
N GLN A 394 -6.79 19.62 -12.50
CA GLN A 394 -5.36 19.55 -12.78
C GLN A 394 -4.63 20.59 -11.95
N LYS A 395 -3.59 20.15 -11.26
CA LYS A 395 -2.63 21.04 -10.61
C LYS A 395 -1.70 21.63 -11.66
N MET A 396 -1.53 22.92 -11.64
CA MET A 396 -0.53 23.64 -12.43
C MET A 396 0.55 24.15 -11.48
N ASP A 397 1.78 23.71 -11.70
CA ASP A 397 2.97 24.17 -10.96
C ASP A 397 3.49 25.50 -11.48
#